data_d545f2d4d39d7518b3eb14b03b6f2c42
#
_entry.id   d545f2d4d39d7518b3eb14b03b6f2c42
#
_cell.length_a   1.000
_cell.length_b   1.000
_cell.length_c   1.000
_cell.angle_alpha   90.00
_cell.angle_beta   90.00
_cell.angle_gamma   90.00
#
_symmetry.space_group_name_H-M   'P 1'
#
loop_
_entity.id
_entity.type
_entity.pdbx_description
1 polymer ?
#
loop_
_entity_poly.entity_id
_entity_poly.type
_entity_poly.pdbx_seq_one_letter_code
_entity_poly.pdbx_strand_id
1 'polypeptide(L)'
;MNRLKLLFLLCLIFSISAFAEDAKKPTVMILPSDNWCTQRYFIQSFDNQGEKIKSADYKRAFTEDIELPQVISKIGGVLTGMGYSLKDAEMEIKALRVKEVEDNAIVSKESESSIAETQLDILKRKMKSDIVIQLWWNITKDSAGKIVSFTLEAFDAYTNKRIATATGNSKPTSDAIPVALEKAVKNNIKEFDKQLDKWYADQKSNGREIVLTIRCWDNWDNDLETEYGGEELVDVIQNWLRKNTVNGNFNLSDGTESFAQFEQVRIPLKDKNGSAMDARAFATSLRKHLQKAPYNITSKVIIRGLGEATLILGEK
;
A
#
# COMPACT_ATOMS: atom_id res chain seq x y z
N MET A 1 -48.12 -9.13 -37.65
CA MET A 1 -47.63 -8.10 -36.71
C MET A 1 -47.06 -8.70 -35.42
N ASN A 2 -47.25 -9.97 -35.10
CA ASN A 2 -46.82 -10.57 -33.82
C ASN A 2 -45.43 -11.25 -33.83
N ARG A 3 -44.90 -11.64 -34.98
CA ARG A 3 -43.59 -12.29 -35.06
C ARG A 3 -42.41 -11.30 -34.93
N LEU A 4 -42.58 -10.10 -35.40
CA LEU A 4 -41.54 -9.05 -35.32
C LEU A 4 -41.37 -8.49 -33.90
N LYS A 5 -42.46 -8.42 -33.11
CA LYS A 5 -42.41 -8.02 -31.68
C LYS A 5 -41.77 -9.08 -30.79
N LEU A 6 -41.88 -10.36 -31.14
CA LEU A 6 -41.26 -11.46 -30.40
C LEU A 6 -39.75 -11.51 -30.63
N LEU A 7 -39.28 -11.16 -31.84
CA LEU A 7 -37.85 -11.06 -32.13
C LEU A 7 -37.16 -9.90 -31.40
N PHE A 8 -37.86 -8.76 -31.27
CA PHE A 8 -37.33 -7.62 -30.53
C PHE A 8 -37.27 -7.89 -29.00
N LEU A 9 -38.20 -8.66 -28.47
CA LEU A 9 -38.19 -9.04 -27.04
C LEU A 9 -37.08 -10.08 -26.74
N LEU A 10 -36.76 -10.94 -27.69
CA LEU A 10 -35.68 -11.95 -27.57
C LEU A 10 -34.29 -11.31 -27.65
N CYS A 11 -34.12 -10.23 -28.42
CA CYS A 11 -32.87 -9.46 -28.48
C CYS A 11 -32.59 -8.62 -27.21
N LEU A 12 -33.63 -8.21 -26.46
CA LEU A 12 -33.47 -7.47 -25.23
C LEU A 12 -33.02 -8.36 -24.05
N ILE A 13 -33.26 -9.66 -24.09
CA ILE A 13 -32.86 -10.60 -23.02
C ILE A 13 -31.40 -11.04 -23.16
N PHE A 14 -30.80 -10.90 -24.37
CA PHE A 14 -29.42 -11.30 -24.64
C PHE A 14 -28.36 -10.20 -24.29
N SER A 15 -28.77 -9.02 -23.87
CA SER A 15 -27.87 -7.89 -23.60
C SER A 15 -27.49 -7.74 -22.14
N ILE A 16 -27.84 -8.67 -21.25
CA ILE A 16 -27.46 -8.64 -19.82
C ILE A 16 -26.62 -9.87 -19.49
N SER A 17 -25.70 -10.22 -20.38
CA SER A 17 -24.47 -10.88 -19.98
C SER A 17 -23.42 -9.80 -19.80
N ALA A 18 -23.66 -8.86 -18.91
CA ALA A 18 -22.59 -8.12 -18.30
C ALA A 18 -21.71 -9.19 -17.65
N PHE A 19 -20.56 -9.43 -18.24
CA PHE A 19 -19.47 -10.14 -17.61
C PHE A 19 -19.27 -9.52 -16.24
N ALA A 20 -19.84 -10.12 -15.21
CA ALA A 20 -19.30 -10.01 -13.89
C ALA A 20 -17.93 -10.70 -14.01
N GLU A 21 -16.92 -9.94 -14.50
CA GLU A 21 -15.54 -10.28 -14.31
C GLU A 21 -15.42 -10.47 -12.81
N ASP A 22 -15.21 -11.71 -12.40
CA ASP A 22 -15.10 -12.10 -11.00
C ASP A 22 -13.95 -11.24 -10.45
N ALA A 23 -14.31 -10.14 -9.81
CA ALA A 23 -13.38 -9.08 -9.53
C ALA A 23 -12.41 -9.63 -8.49
N LYS A 24 -11.24 -10.08 -8.99
CA LYS A 24 -10.16 -10.63 -8.18
C LYS A 24 -9.99 -9.79 -6.90
N LYS A 25 -10.13 -10.42 -5.74
CA LYS A 25 -9.93 -9.76 -4.45
C LYS A 25 -8.52 -9.14 -4.39
N PRO A 26 -8.32 -8.08 -3.59
CA PRO A 26 -7.03 -7.41 -3.47
C PRO A 26 -5.94 -8.37 -2.98
N THR A 27 -4.70 -8.04 -3.31
CA THR A 27 -3.54 -8.78 -2.81
C THR A 27 -3.24 -8.39 -1.37
N VAL A 28 -2.94 -9.37 -0.53
CA VAL A 28 -2.63 -9.16 0.88
C VAL A 28 -1.23 -9.66 1.23
N MET A 29 -0.57 -9.00 2.16
CA MET A 29 0.66 -9.42 2.82
C MET A 29 0.42 -9.49 4.31
N ILE A 30 0.85 -10.55 4.98
CA ILE A 30 0.69 -10.73 6.43
C ILE A 30 2.04 -10.59 7.10
N LEU A 31 2.09 -9.78 8.17
CA LEU A 31 3.26 -9.55 9.01
C LEU A 31 2.88 -9.67 10.50
N PRO A 32 3.81 -10.00 11.39
CA PRO A 32 3.59 -9.75 12.82
C PRO A 32 3.43 -8.24 13.02
N SER A 33 2.61 -7.82 13.99
CA SER A 33 2.48 -6.40 14.30
C SER A 33 3.77 -5.84 14.92
N ASP A 34 3.99 -4.53 14.78
CA ASP A 34 5.13 -3.86 15.40
C ASP A 34 5.14 -4.03 16.91
N ASN A 35 3.96 -4.05 17.56
CA ASN A 35 3.84 -4.31 18.99
C ASN A 35 4.24 -5.75 19.35
N TRP A 36 3.85 -6.74 18.53
CA TRP A 36 4.28 -8.12 18.72
C TRP A 36 5.80 -8.27 18.60
N CYS A 37 6.40 -7.61 17.61
CA CYS A 37 7.85 -7.55 17.43
C CYS A 37 8.56 -6.88 18.61
N THR A 38 8.02 -5.75 19.08
CA THR A 38 8.58 -5.01 20.22
C THR A 38 8.57 -5.82 21.52
N GLN A 39 7.47 -6.51 21.80
CA GLN A 39 7.34 -7.37 22.98
C GLN A 39 8.33 -8.56 22.99
N ARG A 40 8.84 -8.95 21.81
CA ARG A 40 9.81 -10.04 21.63
C ARG A 40 11.21 -9.56 21.27
N TYR A 41 11.48 -8.25 21.41
CA TYR A 41 12.75 -7.60 21.10
C TYR A 41 13.22 -7.77 19.65
N PHE A 42 12.28 -8.01 18.70
CA PHE A 42 12.54 -7.96 17.26
C PHE A 42 12.43 -6.53 16.76
N ILE A 43 13.34 -5.69 17.21
CA ILE A 43 13.44 -4.27 16.86
C ILE A 43 14.84 -3.96 16.32
N GLN A 44 14.90 -3.04 15.37
CA GLN A 44 16.12 -2.44 14.86
C GLN A 44 16.09 -0.93 15.05
N SER A 45 17.24 -0.32 15.09
CA SER A 45 17.40 1.14 15.11
C SER A 45 18.17 1.56 13.87
N PHE A 46 17.73 2.62 13.21
CA PHE A 46 18.47 3.27 12.14
C PHE A 46 18.55 4.78 12.42
N ASP A 47 19.62 5.38 11.94
CA ASP A 47 19.81 6.82 12.04
C ASP A 47 19.09 7.50 10.86
N ASN A 48 18.27 8.50 11.18
CA ASN A 48 17.63 9.35 10.21
C ASN A 48 18.00 10.81 10.51
N GLN A 49 19.06 11.30 9.90
CA GLN A 49 19.56 12.67 10.06
C GLN A 49 19.88 13.03 11.52
N GLY A 50 20.49 12.09 12.27
CA GLY A 50 20.86 12.28 13.67
C GLY A 50 19.79 11.85 14.67
N GLU A 51 18.57 11.47 14.23
CA GLU A 51 17.54 10.92 15.08
C GLU A 51 17.50 9.39 14.97
N LYS A 52 17.60 8.68 16.10
CA LYS A 52 17.50 7.21 16.15
C LYS A 52 16.05 6.77 16.12
N ILE A 53 15.61 6.27 14.97
CA ILE A 53 14.28 5.71 14.80
C ILE A 53 14.32 4.20 15.07
N LYS A 54 13.37 3.71 15.88
CA LYS A 54 13.16 2.28 16.11
C LYS A 54 12.04 1.77 15.22
N SER A 55 12.24 0.61 14.60
CA SER A 55 11.23 -0.09 13.81
C SER A 55 11.26 -1.58 14.07
N ALA A 56 10.20 -2.29 13.68
CA ALA A 56 10.17 -3.75 13.72
C ALA A 56 11.26 -4.33 12.82
N ASP A 57 11.93 -5.37 13.31
CA ASP A 57 12.88 -6.18 12.56
C ASP A 57 12.21 -7.48 12.13
N TYR A 58 11.46 -7.40 11.04
CA TYR A 58 10.75 -8.55 10.48
C TYR A 58 11.70 -9.67 10.05
N LYS A 59 12.91 -9.32 9.59
CA LYS A 59 13.93 -10.29 9.17
C LYS A 59 14.34 -11.18 10.35
N ARG A 60 14.65 -10.58 11.50
CA ARG A 60 14.94 -11.34 12.71
C ARG A 60 13.72 -12.10 13.20
N ALA A 61 12.54 -11.49 13.20
CA ALA A 61 11.31 -12.14 13.64
C ALA A 61 11.06 -13.46 12.88
N PHE A 62 11.11 -13.45 11.54
CA PHE A 62 10.90 -14.64 10.71
C PHE A 62 12.05 -15.67 10.78
N THR A 63 13.25 -15.25 11.22
CA THR A 63 14.42 -16.15 11.31
C THR A 63 14.54 -16.79 12.69
N GLU A 64 14.25 -16.05 13.75
CA GLU A 64 14.53 -16.45 15.13
C GLU A 64 13.30 -17.04 15.85
N ASP A 65 12.07 -16.62 15.47
CA ASP A 65 10.84 -17.15 16.07
C ASP A 65 10.35 -18.38 15.28
N ILE A 66 10.31 -19.54 15.96
CA ILE A 66 9.95 -20.83 15.35
C ILE A 66 8.44 -20.93 15.05
N GLU A 67 7.59 -20.26 15.81
CA GLU A 67 6.14 -20.31 15.66
C GLU A 67 5.61 -19.34 14.61
N LEU A 68 6.27 -18.20 14.43
CA LEU A 68 5.81 -17.13 13.54
C LEU A 68 5.54 -17.61 12.11
N PRO A 69 6.45 -18.32 11.40
CA PRO A 69 6.18 -18.80 10.05
C PRO A 69 4.94 -19.70 9.98
N GLN A 70 4.75 -20.58 10.98
CA GLN A 70 3.60 -21.47 11.04
C GLN A 70 2.29 -20.71 11.28
N VAL A 71 2.31 -19.72 12.17
CA VAL A 71 1.17 -18.82 12.43
C VAL A 71 0.80 -18.05 11.16
N ILE A 72 1.76 -17.40 10.51
CA ILE A 72 1.54 -16.65 9.26
C ILE A 72 0.96 -17.56 8.16
N SER A 73 1.51 -18.77 8.01
CA SER A 73 1.01 -19.77 7.04
C SER A 73 -0.45 -20.15 7.33
N LYS A 74 -0.81 -20.39 8.59
CA LYS A 74 -2.19 -20.75 8.98
C LYS A 74 -3.18 -19.62 8.72
N ILE A 75 -2.83 -18.39 9.09
CA ILE A 75 -3.68 -17.21 8.83
C ILE A 75 -3.75 -16.91 7.33
N GLY A 76 -2.63 -17.08 6.61
CA GLY A 76 -2.60 -16.99 5.15
C GLY A 76 -3.57 -17.96 4.48
N GLY A 77 -3.62 -19.21 4.97
CA GLY A 77 -4.59 -20.22 4.51
C GLY A 77 -6.04 -19.80 4.73
N VAL A 78 -6.35 -19.15 5.85
CA VAL A 78 -7.71 -18.60 6.11
C VAL A 78 -8.07 -17.54 5.05
N LEU A 79 -7.19 -16.57 4.80
CA LEU A 79 -7.44 -15.50 3.84
C LEU A 79 -7.49 -16.00 2.39
N THR A 80 -6.61 -16.94 2.04
CA THR A 80 -6.63 -17.58 0.71
C THR A 80 -7.94 -18.36 0.49
N GLY A 81 -8.43 -19.07 1.52
CA GLY A 81 -9.74 -19.72 1.49
C GLY A 81 -10.92 -18.75 1.30
N MET A 82 -10.74 -17.47 1.62
CA MET A 82 -11.70 -16.38 1.38
C MET A 82 -11.50 -15.70 0.02
N GLY A 83 -10.56 -16.16 -0.81
CA GLY A 83 -10.31 -15.66 -2.17
C GLY A 83 -9.28 -14.54 -2.27
N TYR A 84 -8.57 -14.18 -1.20
CA TYR A 84 -7.48 -13.21 -1.27
C TYR A 84 -6.22 -13.83 -1.90
N SER A 85 -5.51 -13.04 -2.72
CA SER A 85 -4.18 -13.42 -3.23
C SER A 85 -3.11 -13.06 -2.19
N LEU A 86 -2.47 -14.08 -1.61
CA LEU A 86 -1.42 -13.87 -0.62
C LEU A 86 -0.07 -13.59 -1.29
N LYS A 87 0.60 -12.55 -0.83
CA LYS A 87 2.02 -12.25 -1.05
C LYS A 87 2.80 -12.73 0.17
N ASP A 88 3.73 -13.67 -0.05
CA ASP A 88 4.47 -14.30 1.04
C ASP A 88 5.62 -13.39 1.51
N ALA A 89 5.43 -12.76 2.66
CA ALA A 89 6.42 -11.84 3.24
C ALA A 89 7.71 -12.55 3.65
N GLU A 90 7.63 -13.79 4.14
CA GLU A 90 8.82 -14.57 4.52
C GLU A 90 9.72 -14.86 3.32
N MET A 91 9.12 -15.27 2.19
CA MET A 91 9.86 -15.55 0.97
C MET A 91 10.50 -14.28 0.40
N GLU A 92 9.79 -13.15 0.45
CA GLU A 92 10.35 -11.87 -0.03
C GLU A 92 11.49 -11.37 0.86
N ILE A 93 11.36 -11.50 2.18
CA ILE A 93 12.44 -11.17 3.14
C ILE A 93 13.70 -11.99 2.86
N LYS A 94 13.54 -13.29 2.57
CA LYS A 94 14.65 -14.17 2.18
C LYS A 94 15.28 -13.72 0.85
N ALA A 95 14.47 -13.38 -0.14
CA ALA A 95 14.94 -12.90 -1.44
C ALA A 95 15.67 -11.56 -1.34
N LEU A 96 15.18 -10.63 -0.52
CA LEU A 96 15.85 -9.34 -0.26
C LEU A 96 17.25 -9.55 0.34
N ARG A 97 17.40 -10.51 1.26
CA ARG A 97 18.69 -10.83 1.87
C ARG A 97 19.74 -11.27 0.84
N VAL A 98 19.34 -12.09 -0.12
CA VAL A 98 20.26 -12.54 -1.19
C VAL A 98 20.66 -11.35 -2.06
N LYS A 99 19.72 -10.50 -2.45
CA LYS A 99 20.00 -9.30 -3.26
C LYS A 99 20.87 -8.28 -2.55
N GLU A 100 20.66 -8.03 -1.25
CA GLU A 100 21.53 -7.13 -0.48
C GLU A 100 23.00 -7.59 -0.52
N VAL A 101 23.25 -8.89 -0.47
CA VAL A 101 24.60 -9.45 -0.56
C VAL A 101 25.15 -9.28 -1.98
N GLU A 102 24.34 -9.50 -3.02
CA GLU A 102 24.73 -9.32 -4.43
C GLU A 102 24.97 -7.86 -4.77
N ASP A 103 24.08 -6.94 -4.37
CA ASP A 103 24.19 -5.52 -4.62
C ASP A 103 25.43 -4.92 -3.93
N ASN A 104 25.73 -5.31 -2.69
CA ASN A 104 26.95 -4.92 -1.98
C ASN A 104 28.24 -5.41 -2.68
N ALA A 105 28.15 -6.53 -3.41
CA ALA A 105 29.29 -7.07 -4.18
C ALA A 105 29.49 -6.34 -5.54
N ILE A 106 28.42 -5.75 -6.12
CA ILE A 106 28.43 -5.20 -7.48
C ILE A 106 28.48 -3.66 -7.50
N VAL A 107 27.88 -2.97 -6.52
CA VAL A 107 27.69 -1.52 -6.54
C VAL A 107 28.25 -0.86 -5.29
N SER A 108 29.43 -0.26 -5.41
CA SER A 108 30.06 0.58 -4.37
C SER A 108 29.63 2.05 -4.40
N LYS A 109 28.56 2.42 -5.12
CA LYS A 109 28.03 3.79 -5.15
C LYS A 109 26.69 3.85 -4.45
N GLU A 110 26.71 4.35 -3.21
CA GLU A 110 25.50 4.86 -2.56
C GLU A 110 24.92 5.99 -3.41
N SER A 111 23.65 5.87 -3.77
CA SER A 111 22.90 6.99 -4.33
C SER A 111 22.64 8.01 -3.24
N GLU A 112 23.25 9.18 -3.30
CA GLU A 112 23.19 10.28 -2.33
C GLU A 112 21.78 10.87 -2.02
N SER A 113 20.71 10.21 -2.42
CA SER A 113 19.34 10.74 -2.28
C SER A 113 18.30 9.69 -1.85
N SER A 114 18.69 8.69 -1.05
CA SER A 114 17.70 7.78 -0.48
C SER A 114 17.11 8.38 0.80
N ILE A 115 15.82 8.71 0.77
CA ILE A 115 15.05 8.88 2.01
C ILE A 115 15.15 7.57 2.79
N ALA A 116 15.43 7.65 4.10
CA ALA A 116 15.48 6.47 4.96
C ALA A 116 14.13 5.73 4.89
N GLU A 117 14.12 4.53 4.32
CA GLU A 117 12.96 3.65 4.25
C GLU A 117 13.01 2.62 5.38
N THR A 118 11.87 2.35 6.02
CA THR A 118 11.73 1.24 6.97
C THR A 118 11.70 -0.11 6.24
N GLN A 119 11.95 -1.23 6.95
CA GLN A 119 11.75 -2.57 6.35
C GLN A 119 10.32 -2.75 5.81
N LEU A 120 9.32 -2.17 6.48
CA LEU A 120 7.94 -2.21 6.01
C LEU A 120 7.76 -1.47 4.68
N ASP A 121 8.34 -0.29 4.51
CA ASP A 121 8.26 0.48 3.25
C ASP A 121 8.94 -0.27 2.10
N ILE A 122 10.10 -0.89 2.36
CA ILE A 122 10.79 -1.74 1.39
C ILE A 122 9.93 -2.93 0.98
N LEU A 123 9.32 -3.63 1.95
CA LEU A 123 8.44 -4.77 1.68
C LEU A 123 7.21 -4.33 0.87
N LYS A 124 6.53 -3.25 1.23
CA LYS A 124 5.40 -2.70 0.47
C LYS A 124 5.79 -2.42 -0.97
N ARG A 125 6.90 -1.74 -1.19
CA ARG A 125 7.40 -1.36 -2.52
C ARG A 125 7.80 -2.58 -3.37
N LYS A 126 8.40 -3.59 -2.77
CA LYS A 126 8.84 -4.81 -3.48
C LYS A 126 7.69 -5.75 -3.77
N MET A 127 6.84 -6.00 -2.79
CA MET A 127 5.73 -6.94 -2.92
C MET A 127 4.55 -6.36 -3.68
N LYS A 128 4.38 -5.03 -3.67
CA LYS A 128 3.22 -4.35 -4.29
C LYS A 128 1.90 -5.02 -3.90
N SER A 129 1.74 -5.33 -2.61
CA SER A 129 0.47 -5.78 -2.06
C SER A 129 -0.46 -4.58 -1.88
N ASP A 130 -1.76 -4.79 -2.06
CA ASP A 130 -2.76 -3.73 -1.87
C ASP A 130 -3.01 -3.48 -0.38
N ILE A 131 -2.90 -4.55 0.43
CA ILE A 131 -3.21 -4.54 1.86
C ILE A 131 -2.06 -5.17 2.63
N VAL A 132 -1.67 -4.53 3.73
CA VAL A 132 -0.79 -5.10 4.76
C VAL A 132 -1.63 -5.49 5.95
N ILE A 133 -1.58 -6.76 6.34
CA ILE A 133 -2.26 -7.27 7.52
C ILE A 133 -1.23 -7.48 8.62
N GLN A 134 -1.42 -6.81 9.75
CA GLN A 134 -0.61 -6.98 10.95
C GLN A 134 -1.34 -7.87 11.94
N LEU A 135 -0.65 -8.89 12.42
CA LEU A 135 -1.16 -9.85 13.39
C LEU A 135 -0.41 -9.71 14.71
N TRP A 136 -1.15 -9.45 15.78
CA TRP A 136 -0.68 -9.56 17.15
C TRP A 136 -1.37 -10.75 17.82
N TRP A 137 -0.66 -11.50 18.66
CA TRP A 137 -1.24 -12.51 19.53
C TRP A 137 -0.51 -12.64 20.84
N ASN A 138 -1.21 -13.09 21.84
CA ASN A 138 -0.68 -13.41 23.17
C ASN A 138 -1.33 -14.68 23.72
N ILE A 139 -0.65 -15.32 24.66
CA ILE A 139 -1.07 -16.57 25.27
C ILE A 139 -1.19 -16.34 26.76
N THR A 140 -2.36 -16.65 27.29
CA THR A 140 -2.61 -16.79 28.73
C THR A 140 -2.88 -18.24 29.06
N LYS A 141 -2.59 -18.67 30.28
CA LYS A 141 -2.87 -20.02 30.77
C LYS A 141 -3.69 -19.91 32.03
N ASP A 142 -4.71 -20.74 32.12
CA ASP A 142 -5.50 -20.97 33.33
C ASP A 142 -5.61 -22.46 33.63
N SER A 143 -6.45 -22.84 34.61
CA SER A 143 -6.70 -24.23 34.98
C SER A 143 -7.38 -25.05 33.90
N ALA A 144 -8.05 -24.42 32.93
CA ALA A 144 -8.77 -25.07 31.83
C ALA A 144 -7.91 -25.23 30.56
N GLY A 145 -6.71 -24.60 30.49
CA GLY A 145 -5.81 -24.71 29.36
C GLY A 145 -5.19 -23.38 28.89
N LYS A 146 -4.70 -23.35 27.67
CA LYS A 146 -4.18 -22.14 26.99
C LYS A 146 -5.32 -21.39 26.33
N ILE A 147 -5.33 -20.06 26.46
CA ILE A 147 -6.20 -19.16 25.72
C ILE A 147 -5.29 -18.29 24.85
N VAL A 148 -5.55 -18.28 23.54
CA VAL A 148 -4.83 -17.44 22.59
C VAL A 148 -5.73 -16.25 22.24
N SER A 149 -5.27 -15.04 22.57
CA SER A 149 -5.92 -13.79 22.19
C SER A 149 -5.23 -13.25 20.94
N PHE A 150 -5.97 -12.60 20.02
CA PHE A 150 -5.41 -12.03 18.83
C PHE A 150 -6.04 -10.68 18.47
N THR A 151 -5.26 -9.89 17.75
CA THR A 151 -5.71 -8.71 17.00
C THR A 151 -5.17 -8.82 15.58
N LEU A 152 -6.07 -8.69 14.60
CA LEU A 152 -5.77 -8.65 13.19
C LEU A 152 -6.15 -7.27 12.67
N GLU A 153 -5.20 -6.51 12.14
CA GLU A 153 -5.40 -5.17 11.61
C GLU A 153 -4.97 -5.13 10.16
N ALA A 154 -5.85 -4.65 9.28
CA ALA A 154 -5.52 -4.44 7.88
C ALA A 154 -5.29 -2.95 7.61
N PHE A 155 -4.21 -2.67 6.88
CA PHE A 155 -3.84 -1.33 6.46
C PHE A 155 -3.77 -1.28 4.94
N ASP A 156 -4.29 -0.21 4.37
CA ASP A 156 -4.03 0.16 2.99
C ASP A 156 -2.52 0.38 2.81
N ALA A 157 -1.89 -0.37 1.90
CA ALA A 157 -0.44 -0.32 1.70
C ALA A 157 0.06 1.02 1.13
N TYR A 158 -0.84 1.83 0.58
CA TYR A 158 -0.53 3.14 -0.02
C TYR A 158 -0.67 4.28 0.98
N THR A 159 -1.72 4.28 1.80
CA THR A 159 -2.03 5.40 2.69
C THR A 159 -1.69 5.15 4.15
N ASN A 160 -1.34 3.91 4.52
CA ASN A 160 -1.19 3.45 5.92
C ASN A 160 -2.49 3.58 6.76
N LYS A 161 -3.62 3.89 6.13
CA LYS A 161 -4.91 3.97 6.83
C LYS A 161 -5.36 2.57 7.25
N ARG A 162 -5.81 2.42 8.49
CA ARG A 162 -6.44 1.19 8.96
C ARG A 162 -7.80 1.05 8.29
N ILE A 163 -8.02 -0.09 7.63
CA ILE A 163 -9.21 -0.36 6.82
C ILE A 163 -10.09 -1.48 7.37
N ALA A 164 -9.51 -2.36 8.19
CA ALA A 164 -10.28 -3.40 8.88
C ALA A 164 -9.59 -3.83 10.18
N THR A 165 -10.39 -4.32 11.13
CA THR A 165 -9.89 -4.88 12.38
C THR A 165 -10.75 -6.08 12.80
N ALA A 166 -10.09 -7.15 13.27
CA ALA A 166 -10.73 -8.25 14.00
C ALA A 166 -9.96 -8.55 15.27
N THR A 167 -10.66 -8.82 16.33
CA THR A 167 -10.11 -9.27 17.61
C THR A 167 -10.86 -10.49 18.10
N GLY A 168 -10.21 -11.30 18.90
CA GLY A 168 -10.89 -12.45 19.50
C GLY A 168 -9.96 -13.29 20.36
N ASN A 169 -10.58 -14.29 20.98
CA ASN A 169 -9.89 -15.24 21.83
C ASN A 169 -10.26 -16.67 21.41
N SER A 170 -9.32 -17.61 21.58
CA SER A 170 -9.68 -19.03 21.55
C SER A 170 -10.47 -19.41 22.80
N LYS A 171 -11.20 -20.53 22.74
CA LYS A 171 -11.58 -21.24 23.97
C LYS A 171 -10.31 -21.83 24.60
N PRO A 172 -10.30 -22.14 25.91
CA PRO A 172 -9.24 -22.91 26.53
C PRO A 172 -8.95 -24.18 25.72
N THR A 173 -7.68 -24.43 25.39
CA THR A 173 -7.29 -25.53 24.49
C THR A 173 -5.91 -26.09 24.82
N SER A 174 -5.68 -27.35 24.45
CA SER A 174 -4.37 -28.01 24.41
C SER A 174 -3.71 -27.93 23.02
N ASP A 175 -4.41 -27.42 22.01
CA ASP A 175 -3.89 -27.31 20.64
C ASP A 175 -2.56 -26.55 20.59
N ALA A 176 -1.75 -26.81 19.57
CA ALA A 176 -0.61 -25.96 19.23
C ALA A 176 -1.10 -24.54 18.90
N ILE A 177 -0.29 -23.53 19.22
CA ILE A 177 -0.66 -22.11 19.07
C ILE A 177 -1.11 -21.76 17.66
N PRO A 178 -0.43 -22.18 16.55
CA PRO A 178 -0.88 -21.90 15.20
C PRO A 178 -2.29 -22.44 14.90
N VAL A 179 -2.64 -23.61 15.45
CA VAL A 179 -3.96 -24.24 15.26
C VAL A 179 -5.04 -23.53 16.09
N ALA A 180 -4.74 -23.21 17.34
CA ALA A 180 -5.64 -22.46 18.21
C ALA A 180 -5.98 -21.08 17.65
N LEU A 181 -4.96 -20.40 17.12
CA LEU A 181 -5.08 -19.09 16.51
C LEU A 181 -5.88 -19.15 15.19
N GLU A 182 -5.61 -20.13 14.32
CA GLU A 182 -6.39 -20.36 13.09
C GLU A 182 -7.89 -20.50 13.41
N LYS A 183 -8.23 -21.33 14.39
CA LYS A 183 -9.64 -21.53 14.83
C LYS A 183 -10.25 -20.25 15.39
N ALA A 184 -9.53 -19.51 16.22
CA ALA A 184 -9.99 -18.26 16.79
C ALA A 184 -10.23 -17.20 15.70
N VAL A 185 -9.32 -17.06 14.74
CA VAL A 185 -9.46 -16.13 13.62
C VAL A 185 -10.64 -16.53 12.73
N LYS A 186 -10.78 -17.79 12.34
CA LYS A 186 -11.93 -18.27 11.54
C LYS A 186 -13.27 -17.91 12.15
N ASN A 187 -13.39 -17.97 13.47
CA ASN A 187 -14.63 -17.65 14.18
C ASN A 187 -14.95 -16.14 14.20
N ASN A 188 -13.98 -15.27 14.01
CA ASN A 188 -14.12 -13.83 14.16
C ASN A 188 -13.83 -13.02 12.87
N ILE A 189 -13.50 -13.69 11.75
CA ILE A 189 -13.03 -13.03 10.53
C ILE A 189 -14.13 -12.41 9.66
N LYS A 190 -15.39 -12.80 9.86
CA LYS A 190 -16.49 -12.45 8.94
C LYS A 190 -16.73 -10.94 8.80
N GLU A 191 -16.65 -10.20 9.89
CA GLU A 191 -16.84 -8.74 9.85
C GLU A 191 -15.61 -8.04 9.28
N PHE A 192 -14.43 -8.57 9.54
CA PHE A 192 -13.17 -8.12 8.92
C PHE A 192 -13.21 -8.22 7.39
N ASP A 193 -13.70 -9.36 6.85
CA ASP A 193 -13.87 -9.55 5.41
C ASP A 193 -14.81 -8.50 4.79
N LYS A 194 -15.95 -8.23 5.43
CA LYS A 194 -16.88 -7.18 4.96
C LYS A 194 -16.24 -5.78 4.96
N GLN A 195 -15.41 -5.46 5.95
CA GLN A 195 -14.71 -4.19 5.99
C GLN A 195 -13.72 -4.08 4.82
N LEU A 196 -12.98 -5.17 4.51
CA LEU A 196 -12.08 -5.23 3.35
C LEU A 196 -12.84 -5.11 2.03
N ASP A 197 -13.97 -5.81 1.88
CA ASP A 197 -14.79 -5.73 0.67
C ASP A 197 -15.32 -4.30 0.45
N LYS A 198 -15.76 -3.62 1.50
CA LYS A 198 -16.20 -2.22 1.44
C LYS A 198 -15.08 -1.28 1.01
N TRP A 199 -13.89 -1.43 1.59
CA TRP A 199 -12.72 -0.65 1.20
C TRP A 199 -12.35 -0.90 -0.27
N TYR A 200 -12.36 -2.16 -0.71
CA TYR A 200 -12.01 -2.50 -2.10
C TYR A 200 -13.05 -1.98 -3.11
N ALA A 201 -14.31 -1.98 -2.75
CA ALA A 201 -15.36 -1.36 -3.56
C ALA A 201 -15.13 0.17 -3.73
N ASP A 202 -14.70 0.86 -2.65
CA ASP A 202 -14.32 2.27 -2.71
C ASP A 202 -13.14 2.50 -3.66
N GLN A 203 -12.08 1.69 -3.56
CA GLN A 203 -10.91 1.79 -4.44
C GLN A 203 -11.28 1.62 -5.93
N LYS A 204 -12.21 0.70 -6.23
CA LYS A 204 -12.69 0.50 -7.62
C LYS A 204 -13.50 1.68 -8.14
N SER A 205 -14.32 2.28 -7.30
CA SER A 205 -15.24 3.35 -7.71
C SER A 205 -14.54 4.72 -7.73
N ASN A 206 -13.70 4.99 -6.74
CA ASN A 206 -13.14 6.31 -6.48
C ASN A 206 -11.62 6.40 -6.76
N GLY A 207 -11.01 5.29 -7.20
CA GLY A 207 -9.57 5.23 -7.41
C GLY A 207 -8.78 5.04 -6.12
N ARG A 208 -7.46 4.81 -6.29
CA ARG A 208 -6.51 4.62 -5.19
C ARG A 208 -6.04 5.97 -4.66
N GLU A 209 -5.98 6.10 -3.35
CA GLU A 209 -5.48 7.31 -2.71
C GLU A 209 -3.95 7.28 -2.58
N ILE A 210 -3.31 8.41 -2.90
CA ILE A 210 -1.89 8.64 -2.71
C ILE A 210 -1.65 10.04 -2.13
N VAL A 211 -0.42 10.29 -1.68
CA VAL A 211 0.11 11.62 -1.33
C VAL A 211 1.13 12.04 -2.39
N LEU A 212 0.98 13.24 -2.90
CA LEU A 212 1.92 13.87 -3.83
C LEU A 212 2.45 15.15 -3.22
N THR A 213 3.78 15.22 -3.07
CA THR A 213 4.47 16.42 -2.60
C THR A 213 5.24 17.03 -3.77
N ILE A 214 5.14 18.34 -3.91
CA ILE A 214 5.96 19.13 -4.84
C ILE A 214 6.92 19.95 -4.00
N ARG A 215 8.18 20.00 -4.41
CA ARG A 215 9.22 20.85 -3.81
C ARG A 215 10.01 21.53 -4.92
N CYS A 216 10.48 22.72 -4.65
CA CYS A 216 11.46 23.40 -5.51
C CYS A 216 12.85 23.22 -4.90
N TRP A 217 13.87 23.08 -5.76
CA TRP A 217 15.25 23.16 -5.31
C TRP A 217 15.58 24.58 -4.83
N ASP A 218 16.33 24.70 -3.73
CA ASP A 218 16.70 25.99 -3.13
C ASP A 218 17.47 26.92 -4.08
N ASN A 219 18.13 26.35 -5.09
CA ASN A 219 18.91 27.09 -6.10
C ASN A 219 18.20 27.18 -7.46
N TRP A 220 16.93 26.89 -7.52
CA TRP A 220 16.12 27.08 -8.71
C TRP A 220 15.60 28.53 -8.76
N ASP A 221 15.79 29.21 -9.90
CA ASP A 221 15.40 30.62 -10.05
C ASP A 221 13.89 30.84 -10.13
N ASN A 222 13.08 29.77 -10.15
CA ASN A 222 11.62 29.80 -10.16
C ASN A 222 11.06 29.04 -8.94
N ASP A 223 9.77 29.23 -8.71
CA ASP A 223 9.02 28.62 -7.63
C ASP A 223 7.59 28.23 -8.09
N LEU A 224 6.70 27.91 -7.15
CA LEU A 224 5.32 27.52 -7.43
C LEU A 224 4.39 28.69 -7.75
N GLU A 225 4.80 29.93 -7.46
CA GLU A 225 4.08 31.17 -7.80
C GLU A 225 4.55 31.74 -9.15
N THR A 226 5.63 31.20 -9.73
CA THR A 226 6.12 31.60 -11.06
C THR A 226 5.06 31.34 -12.14
N GLU A 227 4.75 32.36 -12.94
CA GLU A 227 3.73 32.29 -13.98
C GLU A 227 4.20 31.57 -15.26
N TYR A 228 3.36 30.66 -15.74
CA TYR A 228 3.51 29.97 -17.04
C TYR A 228 2.22 30.14 -17.85
N GLY A 229 2.29 31.02 -18.84
CA GLY A 229 1.13 31.29 -19.71
C GLY A 229 0.00 32.06 -19.02
N GLY A 230 0.29 32.80 -17.95
CA GLY A 230 -0.66 33.58 -17.17
C GLY A 230 -1.32 32.82 -16.02
N GLU A 231 -0.85 31.62 -15.70
CA GLU A 231 -1.26 30.85 -14.53
C GLU A 231 -0.01 30.53 -13.69
N GLU A 232 -0.13 30.61 -12.35
CA GLU A 232 0.92 30.18 -11.44
C GLU A 232 1.19 28.68 -11.60
N LEU A 233 2.43 28.26 -11.39
CA LEU A 233 2.82 26.85 -11.55
C LEU A 233 2.01 25.91 -10.64
N VAL A 234 1.66 26.35 -9.44
CA VAL A 234 0.78 25.58 -8.54
C VAL A 234 -0.59 25.33 -9.16
N ASP A 235 -1.16 26.32 -9.85
CA ASP A 235 -2.44 26.19 -10.52
C ASP A 235 -2.35 25.32 -11.77
N VAL A 236 -1.28 25.41 -12.53
CA VAL A 236 -0.97 24.49 -13.64
C VAL A 236 -0.97 23.04 -13.11
N ILE A 237 -0.30 22.79 -11.99
CA ILE A 237 -0.25 21.46 -11.36
C ILE A 237 -1.64 21.02 -10.89
N GLN A 238 -2.41 21.88 -10.22
CA GLN A 238 -3.77 21.58 -9.79
C GLN A 238 -4.70 21.29 -10.99
N ASN A 239 -4.56 22.06 -12.07
CA ASN A 239 -5.33 21.84 -13.30
C ASN A 239 -4.98 20.50 -13.97
N TRP A 240 -3.70 20.09 -13.91
CA TRP A 240 -3.27 18.77 -14.36
C TRP A 240 -3.85 17.67 -13.46
N LEU A 241 -3.77 17.83 -12.13
CA LEU A 241 -4.34 16.88 -11.17
C LEU A 241 -5.84 16.68 -11.38
N ARG A 242 -6.60 17.78 -11.57
CA ARG A 242 -8.05 17.73 -11.82
C ARG A 242 -8.40 16.89 -13.05
N LYS A 243 -7.57 16.91 -14.09
CA LYS A 243 -7.76 16.15 -15.33
C LYS A 243 -7.28 14.68 -15.25
N ASN A 244 -6.39 14.36 -14.32
CA ASN A 244 -5.71 13.05 -14.28
C ASN A 244 -6.04 12.21 -13.03
N THR A 245 -6.78 12.78 -12.07
CA THR A 245 -7.33 12.04 -10.93
C THR A 245 -8.73 11.52 -11.24
N VAL A 246 -9.17 10.51 -10.52
CA VAL A 246 -10.54 9.97 -10.63
C VAL A 246 -11.50 11.02 -10.08
N ASN A 247 -12.47 11.42 -10.89
CA ASN A 247 -13.47 12.46 -10.58
C ASN A 247 -12.85 13.82 -10.20
N GLY A 248 -11.61 14.11 -10.58
CA GLY A 248 -10.92 15.33 -10.21
C GLY A 248 -10.58 15.44 -8.71
N ASN A 249 -10.57 14.33 -7.98
CA ASN A 249 -10.43 14.33 -6.53
C ASN A 249 -8.98 14.42 -6.08
N PHE A 250 -8.66 15.50 -5.40
CA PHE A 250 -7.43 15.74 -4.64
C PHE A 250 -7.68 16.90 -3.66
N ASN A 251 -6.82 17.06 -2.67
CA ASN A 251 -6.86 18.18 -1.73
C ASN A 251 -5.45 18.75 -1.59
N LEU A 252 -5.30 20.06 -1.78
CA LEU A 252 -4.09 20.80 -1.39
C LEU A 252 -4.16 21.01 0.12
N SER A 253 -3.35 20.26 0.88
CA SER A 253 -3.37 20.27 2.34
C SER A 253 -2.42 21.29 2.95
N ASP A 254 -1.35 21.61 2.24
CA ASP A 254 -0.35 22.62 2.67
C ASP A 254 0.38 23.16 1.43
N GLY A 255 0.78 24.45 1.46
CA GLY A 255 1.45 25.10 0.35
C GLY A 255 2.17 26.37 0.75
N THR A 256 3.36 26.58 0.13
CA THR A 256 4.19 27.77 0.15
C THR A 256 4.74 28.00 -1.26
N GLU A 257 5.48 29.06 -1.49
CA GLU A 257 6.15 29.35 -2.75
C GLU A 257 7.07 28.20 -3.24
N SER A 258 7.68 27.44 -2.33
CA SER A 258 8.64 26.35 -2.67
C SER A 258 8.13 24.94 -2.35
N PHE A 259 6.91 24.81 -1.83
CA PHE A 259 6.37 23.55 -1.34
C PHE A 259 4.85 23.48 -1.56
N ALA A 260 4.35 22.33 -2.00
CA ALA A 260 2.92 22.01 -2.01
C ALA A 260 2.70 20.53 -1.70
N GLN A 261 1.79 20.24 -0.78
CA GLN A 261 1.39 18.89 -0.44
C GLN A 261 -0.06 18.63 -0.85
N PHE A 262 -0.24 17.63 -1.68
CA PHE A 262 -1.54 17.16 -2.12
C PHE A 262 -1.85 15.82 -1.46
N GLU A 263 -2.95 15.79 -0.72
CA GLU A 263 -3.49 14.59 -0.07
C GLU A 263 -4.77 14.14 -0.77
N GLN A 264 -5.22 12.91 -0.44
CA GLN A 264 -6.42 12.33 -1.04
C GLN A 264 -6.40 12.37 -2.57
N VAL A 265 -5.21 12.30 -3.16
CA VAL A 265 -5.05 12.28 -4.62
C VAL A 265 -5.54 10.93 -5.12
N ARG A 266 -6.72 10.88 -5.72
CA ARG A 266 -7.39 9.65 -6.19
C ARG A 266 -6.92 9.29 -7.59
N ILE A 267 -5.96 8.36 -7.68
CA ILE A 267 -5.40 7.90 -8.95
C ILE A 267 -6.13 6.65 -9.46
N PRO A 268 -6.21 6.43 -10.80
CA PRO A 268 -6.74 5.18 -11.35
C PRO A 268 -5.95 3.97 -10.85
N LEU A 269 -6.59 2.82 -10.69
CA LEU A 269 -5.91 1.58 -10.32
C LEU A 269 -4.94 1.09 -11.41
N LYS A 270 -5.26 1.41 -12.66
CA LYS A 270 -4.45 1.06 -13.85
C LYS A 270 -4.32 2.27 -14.77
N ASP A 271 -3.22 2.34 -15.47
CA ASP A 271 -3.02 3.31 -16.54
C ASP A 271 -3.80 2.93 -17.82
N LYS A 272 -3.70 3.76 -18.86
CA LYS A 272 -4.36 3.53 -20.15
C LYS A 272 -3.91 2.26 -20.87
N ASN A 273 -2.77 1.70 -20.48
CA ASN A 273 -2.19 0.48 -21.05
C ASN A 273 -2.52 -0.77 -20.20
N GLY A 274 -3.31 -0.61 -19.12
CA GLY A 274 -3.66 -1.69 -18.20
C GLY A 274 -2.60 -1.99 -17.14
N SER A 275 -1.51 -1.21 -17.07
CA SER A 275 -0.47 -1.37 -16.05
C SER A 275 -0.93 -0.80 -14.72
N ALA A 276 -0.55 -1.43 -13.60
CA ALA A 276 -0.88 -0.93 -12.27
C ALA A 276 -0.30 0.47 -12.04
N MET A 277 -1.13 1.38 -11.52
CA MET A 277 -0.75 2.74 -11.19
C MET A 277 -0.37 2.83 -9.71
N ASP A 278 0.79 3.40 -9.41
CA ASP A 278 1.25 3.75 -8.06
C ASP A 278 1.67 5.22 -8.02
N ALA A 279 2.04 5.74 -6.84
CA ALA A 279 2.43 7.14 -6.69
C ALA A 279 3.62 7.50 -7.59
N ARG A 280 4.57 6.58 -7.81
CA ARG A 280 5.72 6.78 -8.71
C ARG A 280 5.28 6.98 -10.15
N ALA A 281 4.42 6.10 -10.65
CA ALA A 281 3.94 6.16 -12.04
C ALA A 281 3.13 7.44 -12.27
N PHE A 282 2.30 7.83 -11.30
CA PHE A 282 1.51 9.05 -11.35
C PHE A 282 2.39 10.31 -11.34
N ALA A 283 3.31 10.44 -10.38
CA ALA A 283 4.26 11.56 -10.31
C ALA A 283 5.17 11.63 -11.56
N THR A 284 5.56 10.47 -12.12
CA THR A 284 6.31 10.42 -13.38
C THR A 284 5.50 10.98 -14.56
N SER A 285 4.18 10.78 -14.56
CA SER A 285 3.30 11.34 -15.59
C SER A 285 3.21 12.86 -15.49
N LEU A 286 3.11 13.42 -14.28
CA LEU A 286 3.18 14.85 -14.04
C LEU A 286 4.56 15.41 -14.45
N ARG A 287 5.65 14.74 -14.05
CA ARG A 287 7.01 15.12 -14.47
C ARG A 287 7.12 15.27 -15.98
N LYS A 288 6.65 14.26 -16.74
CA LYS A 288 6.67 14.30 -18.21
C LYS A 288 5.80 15.41 -18.78
N HIS A 289 4.73 15.82 -18.11
CA HIS A 289 3.92 16.95 -18.51
C HIS A 289 4.69 18.26 -18.33
N LEU A 290 5.27 18.50 -17.17
CA LEU A 290 6.03 19.71 -16.86
C LEU A 290 7.34 19.82 -17.65
N GLN A 291 7.91 18.70 -18.11
CA GLN A 291 9.12 18.68 -18.94
C GLN A 291 8.89 19.21 -20.37
N LYS A 292 7.63 19.27 -20.84
CA LYS A 292 7.29 19.72 -22.19
C LYS A 292 7.08 21.22 -22.21
N ALA A 293 7.21 21.80 -23.42
CA ALA A 293 6.80 23.18 -23.67
C ALA A 293 5.30 23.37 -23.30
N PRO A 294 4.90 24.51 -22.75
CA PRO A 294 5.70 25.72 -22.51
C PRO A 294 6.56 25.69 -21.24
N TYR A 295 6.38 24.69 -20.34
CA TYR A 295 6.98 24.68 -19.02
C TYR A 295 8.49 24.44 -19.05
N ASN A 296 8.94 23.39 -19.76
CA ASN A 296 10.37 22.97 -19.89
C ASN A 296 11.08 22.79 -18.53
N ILE A 297 10.34 22.34 -17.50
CA ILE A 297 10.86 22.19 -16.14
C ILE A 297 11.51 20.82 -16.00
N THR A 298 12.79 20.79 -15.62
CA THR A 298 13.47 19.57 -15.17
C THR A 298 13.02 19.21 -13.76
N SER A 299 12.98 17.93 -13.46
CA SER A 299 12.56 17.50 -12.12
C SER A 299 12.93 16.06 -11.83
N LYS A 300 12.96 15.71 -10.52
CA LYS A 300 13.27 14.39 -10.00
C LYS A 300 12.11 13.84 -9.19
N VAL A 301 11.80 12.56 -9.35
CA VAL A 301 10.79 11.85 -8.54
C VAL A 301 11.49 11.03 -7.48
N ILE A 302 11.15 11.28 -6.22
CA ILE A 302 11.54 10.48 -5.07
C ILE A 302 10.28 9.78 -4.54
N ILE A 303 10.40 8.55 -4.06
CA ILE A 303 9.26 7.76 -3.55
C ILE A 303 9.52 7.25 -2.14
N ARG A 304 8.45 7.11 -1.37
CA ARG A 304 8.45 6.35 -0.11
C ARG A 304 7.32 5.31 -0.18
N GLY A 305 7.68 4.04 0.00
CA GLY A 305 6.73 2.94 -0.13
C GLY A 305 6.02 2.92 -1.50
N LEU A 306 4.70 2.77 -1.50
CA LEU A 306 3.87 2.73 -2.72
C LEU A 306 3.02 3.99 -2.94
N GLY A 307 2.65 4.66 -1.86
CA GLY A 307 1.62 5.70 -1.87
C GLY A 307 2.12 7.11 -1.76
N GLU A 308 3.42 7.34 -1.55
CA GLU A 308 3.98 8.67 -1.42
C GLU A 308 4.99 8.94 -2.53
N ALA A 309 4.85 10.07 -3.20
CA ALA A 309 5.82 10.56 -4.17
C ALA A 309 6.11 12.04 -3.94
N THR A 310 7.38 12.39 -4.01
CA THR A 310 7.84 13.78 -4.03
C THR A 310 8.42 14.09 -5.41
N LEU A 311 7.91 15.13 -6.06
CA LEU A 311 8.44 15.69 -7.29
C LEU A 311 9.23 16.94 -6.92
N ILE A 312 10.55 16.93 -7.14
CA ILE A 312 11.43 18.07 -6.89
C ILE A 312 11.68 18.75 -8.22
N LEU A 313 11.30 20.03 -8.32
CA LEU A 313 11.38 20.85 -9.52
C LEU A 313 12.70 21.61 -9.57
N GLY A 314 13.19 21.90 -10.78
CA GLY A 314 14.39 22.69 -11.03
C GLY A 314 15.70 21.91 -10.90
N GLU A 315 15.70 20.59 -10.89
CA GLU A 315 16.93 19.77 -10.85
C GLU A 315 17.76 20.03 -12.12
N LYS A 316 19.08 20.16 -11.94
CA LYS A 316 20.08 20.38 -13.00
C LYS A 316 20.27 19.17 -13.89
#